data_b1cd5205efa4e3864af25292a368ae40
#
_entry.id   b1cd5205efa4e3864af25292a368ae40
#
_cell.length_a   1.000
_cell.length_b   1.000
_cell.length_c   1.000
_cell.angle_alpha   90.00
_cell.angle_beta   90.00
_cell.angle_gamma   90.00
#
_symmetry.space_group_name_H-M   'P 1'
#
loop_
_entity.id
_entity.type
_entity.pdbx_description
1 polymer ?
#
loop_
_entity_poly.entity_id
_entity_poly.type
_entity_poly.pdbx_seq_one_letter_code
_entity_poly.pdbx_strand_id
1 'polypeptide(L)'
;MKKNLLYLWALICSVSHLTACSSDDDNTVNDETTPPEEEAVVTAPDVVGTYWGNLDISMLPDGSDQEVVIADGLPKFITFSQVSDTEVKMELKEFELFINGNILKFGDIVIDKCAVKKETDASTFTGQQDLTFQGDAAALGTCATSIEGTVQSGNATMNIQVKVPTLKQTVKVTFSGVKQVEESGKD
;
A
#
# COMPACT_ATOMS: atom_id res chain seq x y z
N MET A 1 -8.62 34.94 7.16
CA MET A 1 -9.84 34.46 6.51
C MET A 1 -10.02 32.99 6.86
N LYS A 2 -10.71 32.73 7.98
CA LYS A 2 -10.93 31.37 8.53
C LYS A 2 -12.44 31.18 8.58
N LYS A 3 -13.04 30.57 7.58
CA LYS A 3 -14.45 30.14 7.62
C LYS A 3 -14.73 29.36 6.32
N ASN A 4 -14.43 28.07 6.20
CA ASN A 4 -15.05 27.17 5.21
C ASN A 4 -14.68 25.68 5.44
N LEU A 5 -14.25 25.29 6.66
CA LEU A 5 -13.90 23.91 6.95
C LEU A 5 -14.96 23.17 7.80
N LEU A 6 -16.15 23.72 7.97
CA LEU A 6 -17.17 23.18 8.89
C LEU A 6 -18.40 22.59 8.18
N TYR A 7 -18.42 22.49 6.85
CA TYR A 7 -19.60 21.98 6.12
C TYR A 7 -19.44 20.57 5.54
N LEU A 8 -18.33 19.88 5.80
CA LEU A 8 -18.12 18.53 5.22
C LEU A 8 -18.46 17.36 6.18
N TRP A 9 -18.97 17.63 7.39
CA TRP A 9 -19.26 16.60 8.40
C TRP A 9 -20.76 16.38 8.68
N ALA A 10 -21.65 16.99 7.90
CA ALA A 10 -23.10 16.94 8.19
C ALA A 10 -23.93 16.09 7.24
N LEU A 11 -23.35 15.20 6.42
CA LEU A 11 -24.12 14.44 5.41
C LEU A 11 -24.11 12.91 5.58
N ILE A 12 -23.74 12.40 6.74
CA ILE A 12 -23.77 10.95 6.99
C ILE A 12 -24.54 10.68 8.29
N CYS A 13 -25.81 11.05 8.37
CA CYS A 13 -26.72 10.55 9.40
C CYS A 13 -28.16 10.79 8.97
N SER A 14 -28.69 9.95 8.09
CA SER A 14 -30.15 9.77 8.03
C SER A 14 -30.54 8.61 7.13
N VAL A 15 -30.42 7.38 7.61
CA VAL A 15 -31.35 6.30 7.28
C VAL A 15 -31.49 5.41 8.51
N SER A 16 -32.42 5.70 9.35
CA SER A 16 -32.88 4.77 10.38
C SER A 16 -34.40 4.82 10.46
N HIS A 17 -34.97 3.62 10.41
CA HIS A 17 -36.26 3.20 10.93
C HIS A 17 -37.52 3.53 10.14
N LEU A 18 -38.03 2.49 9.52
CA LEU A 18 -39.47 2.22 9.53
C LEU A 18 -39.69 0.74 9.89
N THR A 19 -39.90 0.49 11.18
CA THR A 19 -40.65 -0.67 11.65
C THR A 19 -42.12 -0.33 11.61
N ALA A 20 -42.88 -1.09 10.89
CA ALA A 20 -44.34 -1.13 11.03
C ALA A 20 -44.75 -2.61 11.14
N CYS A 21 -45.16 -3.02 12.34
CA CYS A 21 -45.93 -4.23 12.57
C CYS A 21 -47.37 -4.04 12.05
N SER A 22 -47.89 -5.03 11.37
CA SER A 22 -49.31 -5.39 11.47
C SER A 22 -49.54 -6.82 11.00
N SER A 23 -50.20 -7.54 11.83
CA SER A 23 -50.65 -8.89 11.97
C SER A 23 -51.41 -9.55 10.80
N ASP A 24 -51.29 -10.90 10.86
CA ASP A 24 -52.21 -11.96 10.41
C ASP A 24 -52.41 -12.21 8.91
N ASP A 25 -51.95 -13.32 8.40
CA ASP A 25 -52.63 -14.58 8.12
C ASP A 25 -51.69 -15.56 7.35
N ASP A 26 -51.77 -16.79 7.79
CA ASP A 26 -51.39 -18.07 7.26
C ASP A 26 -51.14 -18.16 5.73
N ASN A 27 -49.90 -18.46 5.29
CA ASN A 27 -49.67 -19.55 4.33
C ASN A 27 -48.19 -19.88 4.18
N THR A 28 -47.84 -21.13 4.40
CA THR A 28 -46.55 -21.77 4.19
C THR A 28 -46.09 -21.64 2.74
N VAL A 29 -45.02 -20.90 2.50
CA VAL A 29 -44.03 -21.18 1.44
C VAL A 29 -42.66 -20.89 2.03
N ASN A 30 -41.86 -21.93 2.22
CA ASN A 30 -40.43 -21.82 2.44
C ASN A 30 -39.80 -21.17 1.22
N ASP A 31 -39.52 -19.86 1.29
CA ASP A 31 -38.57 -19.20 0.42
C ASP A 31 -37.41 -18.77 1.30
N GLU A 32 -36.45 -19.69 1.41
CA GLU A 32 -35.18 -19.49 2.03
C GLU A 32 -34.37 -18.57 1.09
N THR A 33 -34.66 -17.26 1.16
CA THR A 33 -33.88 -16.25 0.50
C THR A 33 -32.56 -16.13 1.27
N THR A 34 -31.61 -17.00 0.94
CA THR A 34 -30.20 -16.83 1.26
C THR A 34 -29.80 -15.43 0.78
N PRO A 35 -29.28 -14.54 1.65
CA PRO A 35 -28.72 -13.28 1.18
C PRO A 35 -27.70 -13.61 0.09
N PRO A 36 -27.61 -12.83 -1.00
CA PRO A 36 -26.58 -13.06 -2.00
C PRO A 36 -25.24 -13.01 -1.27
N GLU A 37 -24.52 -14.13 -1.30
CA GLU A 37 -23.15 -14.24 -0.86
C GLU A 37 -22.39 -13.26 -1.75
N GLU A 38 -21.93 -12.15 -1.15
CA GLU A 38 -21.10 -11.17 -1.83
C GLU A 38 -19.84 -11.94 -2.27
N GLU A 39 -19.78 -12.34 -3.54
CA GLU A 39 -18.59 -13.01 -4.10
C GLU A 39 -17.38 -12.15 -3.77
N ALA A 40 -16.46 -12.69 -2.98
CA ALA A 40 -15.24 -12.00 -2.61
C ALA A 40 -14.48 -11.64 -3.89
N VAL A 41 -14.38 -10.36 -4.20
CA VAL A 41 -13.69 -9.88 -5.41
C VAL A 41 -12.21 -10.19 -5.27
N VAL A 42 -11.71 -11.13 -6.07
CA VAL A 42 -10.29 -11.49 -6.12
C VAL A 42 -9.53 -10.35 -6.79
N THR A 43 -8.70 -9.64 -6.05
CA THR A 43 -8.02 -8.41 -6.51
C THR A 43 -6.50 -8.51 -6.51
N ALA A 44 -5.92 -9.39 -5.69
CA ALA A 44 -4.47 -9.54 -5.57
C ALA A 44 -3.75 -9.83 -6.90
N PRO A 45 -4.27 -10.69 -7.82
CA PRO A 45 -3.61 -10.99 -9.10
C PRO A 45 -3.32 -9.78 -9.98
N ASP A 46 -4.11 -8.70 -9.84
CA ASP A 46 -3.91 -7.49 -10.64
C ASP A 46 -2.59 -6.78 -10.28
N VAL A 47 -2.15 -6.89 -9.03
CA VAL A 47 -0.94 -6.26 -8.49
C VAL A 47 0.26 -7.20 -8.58
N VAL A 48 0.07 -8.53 -8.51
CA VAL A 48 1.14 -9.52 -8.51
C VAL A 48 2.05 -9.40 -9.73
N GLY A 49 3.36 -9.45 -9.49
CA GLY A 49 4.40 -9.42 -10.52
C GLY A 49 5.64 -8.65 -10.08
N THR A 50 6.63 -8.64 -10.95
CA THR A 50 7.87 -7.88 -10.77
C THR A 50 7.80 -6.62 -11.61
N TYR A 51 8.14 -5.49 -11.01
CA TYR A 51 8.13 -4.17 -11.62
C TYR A 51 9.55 -3.62 -11.66
N TRP A 52 9.97 -3.15 -12.82
CA TRP A 52 11.23 -2.42 -13.00
C TRP A 52 10.93 -0.93 -13.06
N GLY A 53 11.63 -0.13 -12.28
CA GLY A 53 11.39 1.30 -12.23
C GLY A 53 12.43 2.05 -11.41
N ASN A 54 12.11 3.30 -11.11
CA ASN A 54 12.99 4.20 -10.37
C ASN A 54 12.43 4.51 -8.98
N LEU A 55 13.33 4.59 -8.01
CA LEU A 55 13.07 5.10 -6.66
C LEU A 55 13.63 6.51 -6.55
N ASP A 56 12.82 7.42 -6.02
CA ASP A 56 13.24 8.73 -5.52
C ASP A 56 13.12 8.72 -4.01
N ILE A 57 14.19 9.13 -3.32
CA ILE A 57 14.29 9.03 -1.87
C ILE A 57 14.60 10.40 -1.30
N SER A 58 13.79 10.86 -0.37
CA SER A 58 14.02 12.08 0.39
C SER A 58 13.88 11.84 1.88
N MET A 59 14.45 12.73 2.66
CA MET A 59 14.29 12.77 4.13
C MET A 59 13.65 14.09 4.53
N LEU A 60 12.68 14.00 5.44
CA LEU A 60 12.04 15.13 6.08
C LEU A 60 12.38 15.11 7.58
N PRO A 61 13.19 16.05 8.08
CA PRO A 61 13.43 16.19 9.50
C PRO A 61 12.15 16.56 10.27
N ASP A 62 11.99 16.02 11.47
CA ASP A 62 10.82 16.32 12.31
C ASP A 62 10.71 17.83 12.59
N GLY A 63 9.53 18.38 12.34
CA GLY A 63 9.27 19.82 12.52
C GLY A 63 9.82 20.71 11.40
N SER A 64 10.31 20.14 10.30
CA SER A 64 10.72 20.86 9.10
C SER A 64 9.74 20.63 7.95
N ASP A 65 9.56 21.66 7.12
CA ASP A 65 8.83 21.55 5.85
C ASP A 65 9.78 21.36 4.65
N GLN A 66 11.10 21.28 4.92
CA GLN A 66 12.11 21.13 3.87
C GLN A 66 12.56 19.67 3.77
N GLU A 67 12.35 19.09 2.59
CA GLU A 67 12.86 17.76 2.26
C GLU A 67 14.30 17.84 1.74
N VAL A 68 15.10 16.86 2.10
CA VAL A 68 16.47 16.67 1.61
C VAL A 68 16.48 15.47 0.69
N VAL A 69 16.79 15.67 -0.59
CA VAL A 69 16.91 14.58 -1.57
C VAL A 69 18.16 13.73 -1.24
N ILE A 70 17.96 12.42 -1.14
CA ILE A 70 19.02 11.42 -0.87
C ILE A 70 19.40 10.68 -2.14
N ALA A 71 18.41 10.28 -2.93
CA ALA A 71 18.61 9.64 -4.21
C ALA A 71 17.47 10.04 -5.17
N ASP A 72 17.79 10.16 -6.44
CA ASP A 72 16.87 10.49 -7.52
C ASP A 72 17.09 9.51 -8.67
N GLY A 73 16.00 8.88 -9.14
CA GLY A 73 16.03 7.96 -10.27
C GLY A 73 16.83 6.66 -10.02
N LEU A 74 16.89 6.15 -8.78
CA LEU A 74 17.61 4.92 -8.47
C LEU A 74 16.88 3.70 -9.05
N PRO A 75 17.44 2.98 -10.06
CA PRO A 75 16.76 1.88 -10.71
C PRO A 75 16.68 0.66 -9.77
N LYS A 76 15.48 0.10 -9.61
CA LYS A 76 15.22 -1.07 -8.76
C LYS A 76 14.09 -1.94 -9.29
N PHE A 77 14.15 -3.23 -8.92
CA PHE A 77 13.04 -4.16 -9.04
C PHE A 77 12.26 -4.21 -7.74
N ILE A 78 10.93 -4.18 -7.85
CA ILE A 78 10.03 -4.45 -6.75
C ILE A 78 9.12 -5.60 -7.16
N THR A 79 8.98 -6.58 -6.28
CA THR A 79 8.16 -7.77 -6.54
C THR A 79 6.97 -7.80 -5.60
N PHE A 80 5.78 -8.02 -6.16
CA PHE A 80 4.57 -8.33 -5.41
C PHE A 80 4.22 -9.80 -5.60
N SER A 81 4.07 -10.52 -4.49
CA SER A 81 3.65 -11.92 -4.44
C SER A 81 2.29 -12.03 -3.76
N GLN A 82 1.43 -12.91 -4.25
CA GLN A 82 0.11 -13.13 -3.67
C GLN A 82 0.23 -13.77 -2.27
N VAL A 83 -0.51 -13.23 -1.31
CA VAL A 83 -0.67 -13.78 0.05
C VAL A 83 -2.06 -14.38 0.19
N SER A 84 -3.08 -13.69 -0.29
CA SER A 84 -4.48 -14.13 -0.33
C SER A 84 -5.17 -13.56 -1.58
N ASP A 85 -6.45 -13.73 -1.71
CA ASP A 85 -7.25 -13.17 -2.81
C ASP A 85 -7.27 -11.64 -2.83
N THR A 86 -7.04 -11.01 -1.67
CA THR A 86 -7.09 -9.56 -1.48
C THR A 86 -5.83 -8.97 -0.86
N GLU A 87 -4.77 -9.77 -0.68
CA GLU A 87 -3.52 -9.31 -0.06
C GLU A 87 -2.31 -9.73 -0.89
N VAL A 88 -1.32 -8.86 -0.93
CA VAL A 88 -0.01 -9.13 -1.54
C VAL A 88 1.11 -8.82 -0.55
N LYS A 89 2.25 -9.50 -0.71
CA LYS A 89 3.53 -9.18 -0.07
C LYS A 89 4.35 -8.35 -1.05
N MET A 90 4.95 -7.26 -0.59
CA MET A 90 5.92 -6.47 -1.35
C MET A 90 7.34 -6.78 -0.91
N GLU A 91 8.25 -6.91 -1.86
CA GLU A 91 9.65 -7.22 -1.61
C GLU A 91 10.57 -6.37 -2.51
N LEU A 92 11.56 -5.72 -1.88
CA LEU A 92 12.67 -5.01 -2.51
C LEU A 92 13.95 -5.66 -2.00
N LYS A 93 14.62 -6.42 -2.86
CA LYS A 93 15.81 -7.21 -2.49
C LYS A 93 17.08 -6.37 -2.52
N GLU A 94 18.01 -6.74 -1.63
CA GLU A 94 19.39 -6.23 -1.58
C GLU A 94 19.44 -4.70 -1.68
N PHE A 95 18.58 -4.05 -0.89
CA PHE A 95 18.51 -2.60 -0.94
C PHE A 95 19.75 -1.98 -0.28
N GLU A 96 20.41 -1.11 -1.02
CA GLU A 96 21.54 -0.34 -0.56
C GLU A 96 21.50 1.08 -1.11
N LEU A 97 22.07 2.03 -0.37
CA LEU A 97 22.20 3.43 -0.75
C LEU A 97 23.64 3.87 -0.68
N PHE A 98 24.07 4.67 -1.64
CA PHE A 98 25.36 5.34 -1.62
C PHE A 98 25.17 6.74 -1.04
N ILE A 99 25.68 6.95 0.19
CA ILE A 99 25.53 8.20 0.92
C ILE A 99 26.92 8.68 1.39
N ASN A 100 27.28 9.90 1.02
CA ASN A 100 28.55 10.53 1.44
C ASN A 100 29.81 9.68 1.19
N GLY A 101 29.87 8.97 0.05
CA GLY A 101 31.01 8.14 -0.29
C GLY A 101 30.99 6.72 0.32
N ASN A 102 29.97 6.37 1.07
CA ASN A 102 29.83 5.05 1.69
C ASN A 102 28.57 4.34 1.18
N ILE A 103 28.65 3.01 1.07
CA ILE A 103 27.49 2.15 0.79
C ILE A 103 26.88 1.79 2.14
N LEU A 104 25.61 2.14 2.32
CA LEU A 104 24.80 1.72 3.46
C LEU A 104 23.86 0.59 3.00
N LYS A 105 24.06 -0.60 3.53
CA LYS A 105 23.26 -1.79 3.21
C LYS A 105 22.09 -1.93 4.16
N PHE A 106 20.90 -2.01 3.60
CA PHE A 106 19.64 -2.24 4.33
C PHE A 106 19.19 -3.72 4.24
N GLY A 107 19.71 -4.47 3.23
CA GLY A 107 19.26 -5.81 2.94
C GLY A 107 17.91 -5.85 2.25
N ASP A 108 17.14 -6.91 2.49
CA ASP A 108 15.81 -7.07 1.91
C ASP A 108 14.78 -6.28 2.71
N ILE A 109 13.98 -5.47 1.99
CA ILE A 109 12.85 -4.75 2.56
C ILE A 109 11.58 -5.48 2.17
N VAL A 110 10.86 -5.96 3.17
CA VAL A 110 9.66 -6.77 2.99
C VAL A 110 8.50 -6.15 3.74
N ILE A 111 7.38 -5.95 3.05
CA ILE A 111 6.09 -5.67 3.65
C ILE A 111 5.21 -6.90 3.44
N ASP A 112 4.97 -7.65 4.50
CA ASP A 112 4.36 -8.98 4.44
C ASP A 112 2.92 -8.95 3.96
N LYS A 113 2.19 -7.86 4.23
CA LYS A 113 0.78 -7.72 3.88
C LYS A 113 0.44 -6.31 3.41
N CYS A 114 0.04 -6.23 2.16
CA CYS A 114 -0.59 -5.05 1.58
C CYS A 114 -2.00 -5.44 1.13
N ALA A 115 -3.02 -4.81 1.68
CA ALA A 115 -4.40 -4.99 1.26
C ALA A 115 -4.62 -4.38 -0.12
N VAL A 116 -5.24 -5.13 -1.03
CA VAL A 116 -5.52 -4.70 -2.40
C VAL A 116 -7.01 -4.43 -2.56
N LYS A 117 -7.34 -3.33 -3.23
CA LYS A 117 -8.70 -2.98 -3.61
C LYS A 117 -8.76 -2.74 -5.12
N LYS A 118 -9.81 -3.26 -5.75
CA LYS A 118 -10.10 -3.01 -7.16
C LYS A 118 -10.87 -1.70 -7.30
N GLU A 119 -10.38 -0.85 -8.16
CA GLU A 119 -11.08 0.32 -8.68
C GLU A 119 -11.50 0.05 -10.14
N THR A 120 -12.20 0.98 -10.78
CA THR A 120 -12.72 0.79 -12.15
C THR A 120 -11.62 0.45 -13.16
N ASP A 121 -10.51 1.19 -13.13
CA ASP A 121 -9.42 1.07 -14.12
C ASP A 121 -8.06 0.76 -13.50
N ALA A 122 -8.01 0.58 -12.18
CA ALA A 122 -6.78 0.40 -11.43
C ALA A 122 -6.99 -0.53 -10.23
N SER A 123 -5.91 -0.98 -9.63
CA SER A 123 -5.92 -1.62 -8.33
C SER A 123 -5.06 -0.80 -7.38
N THR A 124 -5.60 -0.44 -6.23
CA THR A 124 -4.87 0.26 -5.16
C THR A 124 -4.41 -0.73 -4.11
N PHE A 125 -3.30 -0.45 -3.47
CA PHE A 125 -2.81 -1.27 -2.37
C PHE A 125 -2.28 -0.40 -1.23
N THR A 126 -2.44 -0.88 0.00
CA THR A 126 -1.96 -0.22 1.22
C THR A 126 -1.43 -1.25 2.20
N GLY A 127 -0.36 -0.89 2.91
CA GLY A 127 0.21 -1.75 3.96
C GLY A 127 0.89 -0.93 5.05
N GLN A 128 1.03 -1.54 6.23
CA GLN A 128 1.76 -0.97 7.35
C GLN A 128 2.52 -2.07 8.06
N GLN A 129 3.78 -1.81 8.40
CA GLN A 129 4.63 -2.76 9.10
C GLN A 129 5.78 -2.04 9.81
N ASP A 130 6.16 -2.55 10.96
CA ASP A 130 7.38 -2.14 11.62
C ASP A 130 8.56 -2.92 11.02
N LEU A 131 9.52 -2.20 10.45
CA LEU A 131 10.74 -2.77 9.89
C LEU A 131 11.88 -2.65 10.89
N THR A 132 12.63 -3.73 11.08
CA THR A 132 13.88 -3.73 11.85
C THR A 132 15.02 -4.09 10.91
N PHE A 133 15.90 -3.13 10.68
CA PHE A 133 17.05 -3.30 9.81
C PHE A 133 18.18 -4.08 10.50
N GLN A 134 19.02 -4.72 9.69
CA GLN A 134 20.19 -5.46 10.13
C GLN A 134 21.48 -4.89 9.52
N GLY A 135 22.63 -5.40 9.94
CA GLY A 135 23.93 -4.97 9.41
C GLY A 135 24.20 -3.51 9.68
N ASP A 136 24.61 -2.77 8.65
CA ASP A 136 25.00 -1.35 8.75
C ASP A 136 23.83 -0.45 9.15
N ALA A 137 22.60 -0.82 8.78
CA ALA A 137 21.39 -0.09 9.09
C ALA A 137 20.77 -0.46 10.46
N ALA A 138 21.36 -1.39 11.23
CA ALA A 138 20.83 -1.82 12.53
C ALA A 138 20.70 -0.67 13.54
N ALA A 139 21.56 0.33 13.44
CA ALA A 139 21.53 1.53 14.30
C ALA A 139 20.26 2.39 14.12
N LEU A 140 19.50 2.20 13.02
CA LEU A 140 18.23 2.88 12.81
C LEU A 140 17.11 2.34 13.72
N GLY A 141 17.28 1.10 14.23
CA GLY A 141 16.31 0.44 15.09
C GLY A 141 15.06 0.03 14.35
N THR A 142 13.95 -0.02 15.08
CA THR A 142 12.63 -0.34 14.52
C THR A 142 11.96 0.92 13.97
N CYS A 143 11.56 0.85 12.70
CA CYS A 143 11.01 1.96 11.94
C CYS A 143 9.58 1.64 11.50
N ALA A 144 8.61 2.44 11.94
CA ALA A 144 7.23 2.32 11.49
C ALA A 144 7.17 2.69 10.00
N THR A 145 6.67 1.76 9.18
CA THR A 145 6.62 1.91 7.73
C THR A 145 5.18 1.81 7.25
N SER A 146 4.81 2.70 6.34
CA SER A 146 3.54 2.64 5.61
C SER A 146 3.80 2.69 4.11
N ILE A 147 2.98 1.97 3.36
CA ILE A 147 3.02 1.94 1.90
C ILE A 147 1.62 2.14 1.36
N GLU A 148 1.52 2.90 0.30
CA GLU A 148 0.33 3.05 -0.52
C GLU A 148 0.72 3.13 -1.99
N GLY A 149 -0.11 2.61 -2.86
CA GLY A 149 0.20 2.66 -4.29
C GLY A 149 -0.95 2.22 -5.16
N THR A 150 -0.69 2.29 -6.46
CA THR A 150 -1.66 1.98 -7.52
C THR A 150 -0.97 1.20 -8.63
N VAL A 151 -1.68 0.21 -9.15
CA VAL A 151 -1.31 -0.48 -10.39
C VAL A 151 -2.40 -0.23 -11.41
N GLN A 152 -2.01 0.31 -12.56
CA GLN A 152 -2.90 0.60 -13.68
C GLN A 152 -2.22 0.25 -15.00
N SER A 153 -2.85 -0.60 -15.80
CA SER A 153 -2.33 -1.00 -17.14
C SER A 153 -0.85 -1.45 -17.11
N GLY A 154 -0.46 -2.20 -16.08
CA GLY A 154 0.91 -2.68 -15.91
C GLY A 154 1.92 -1.65 -15.38
N ASN A 155 1.50 -0.42 -15.09
CA ASN A 155 2.32 0.58 -14.43
C ASN A 155 2.03 0.58 -12.94
N ALA A 156 3.07 0.58 -12.12
CA ALA A 156 2.97 0.71 -10.66
C ALA A 156 3.54 2.06 -10.21
N THR A 157 2.79 2.74 -9.37
CA THR A 157 3.28 3.89 -8.61
C THR A 157 3.05 3.65 -7.13
N MET A 158 3.99 4.02 -6.28
CA MET A 158 3.82 3.88 -4.84
C MET A 158 4.56 4.94 -4.04
N ASN A 159 4.06 5.19 -2.84
CA ASN A 159 4.67 6.01 -1.82
C ASN A 159 4.92 5.16 -0.59
N ILE A 160 6.14 5.20 -0.08
CA ILE A 160 6.54 4.54 1.15
C ILE A 160 7.01 5.62 2.12
N GLN A 161 6.54 5.57 3.35
CA GLN A 161 7.01 6.44 4.42
C GLN A 161 7.59 5.58 5.53
N VAL A 162 8.83 5.89 5.92
CA VAL A 162 9.55 5.19 6.99
C VAL A 162 9.89 6.21 8.07
N LYS A 163 9.26 6.09 9.23
CA LYS A 163 9.59 6.91 10.40
C LYS A 163 10.81 6.33 11.08
N VAL A 164 11.87 7.11 11.17
CA VAL A 164 13.16 6.74 11.80
C VAL A 164 13.31 7.48 13.13
N PRO A 165 12.88 6.91 14.26
CA PRO A 165 12.82 7.61 15.55
C PRO A 165 14.21 8.04 16.04
N THR A 166 15.22 7.22 15.80
CA THR A 166 16.62 7.48 16.21
C THR A 166 17.20 8.73 15.56
N LEU A 167 16.77 9.05 14.33
CA LEU A 167 17.21 10.22 13.58
C LEU A 167 16.22 11.38 13.69
N LYS A 168 15.03 11.18 14.27
CA LYS A 168 13.91 12.15 14.26
C LYS A 168 13.61 12.64 12.85
N GLN A 169 13.43 11.69 11.94
CA GLN A 169 13.21 11.97 10.52
C GLN A 169 12.20 10.98 9.93
N THR A 170 11.53 11.43 8.88
CA THR A 170 10.72 10.56 8.01
C THR A 170 11.42 10.43 6.67
N VAL A 171 11.73 9.20 6.27
CA VAL A 171 12.20 8.90 4.92
C VAL A 171 10.97 8.68 4.05
N LYS A 172 10.91 9.40 2.93
CA LYS A 172 9.89 9.24 1.91
C LYS A 172 10.53 8.61 0.69
N VAL A 173 9.91 7.57 0.18
CA VAL A 173 10.33 6.87 -1.03
C VAL A 173 9.16 6.87 -1.99
N THR A 174 9.36 7.34 -3.21
CA THR A 174 8.42 7.16 -4.31
C THR A 174 8.99 6.18 -5.31
N PHE A 175 8.14 5.35 -5.89
CA PHE A 175 8.50 4.43 -6.95
C PHE A 175 7.57 4.61 -8.13
N SER A 176 8.13 4.58 -9.33
CA SER A 176 7.40 4.50 -10.58
C SER A 176 8.04 3.45 -11.47
N GLY A 177 7.29 2.43 -11.86
CA GLY A 177 7.82 1.32 -12.62
C GLY A 177 6.79 0.61 -13.48
N VAL A 178 7.28 -0.28 -14.34
CA VAL A 178 6.49 -1.05 -15.30
C VAL A 178 6.64 -2.53 -15.00
N LYS A 179 5.52 -3.25 -15.05
CA LYS A 179 5.47 -4.69 -14.88
C LYS A 179 6.31 -5.39 -15.94
N GLN A 180 7.18 -6.27 -15.47
CA GLN A 180 7.97 -7.12 -16.36
C GLN A 180 7.11 -8.28 -16.83
N VAL A 181 7.13 -8.52 -18.12
CA VAL A 181 6.52 -9.72 -18.71
C VAL A 181 7.55 -10.84 -18.56
N GLU A 182 7.20 -11.89 -17.80
CA GLU A 182 8.00 -13.12 -17.84
C GLU A 182 7.87 -13.69 -19.27
N GLU A 183 8.96 -13.65 -20.03
CA GLU A 183 9.02 -14.44 -21.26
C GLU A 183 8.94 -15.91 -20.81
N SER A 184 7.77 -16.53 -20.97
CA SER A 184 7.63 -17.97 -20.84
C SER A 184 8.56 -18.61 -21.87
N GLY A 185 9.71 -19.10 -21.40
CA GLY A 185 10.69 -19.79 -22.23
C GLY A 185 9.97 -20.89 -23.02
N LYS A 186 10.04 -20.78 -24.32
CA LYS A 186 9.72 -21.89 -25.22
C LYS A 186 10.88 -22.87 -25.10
N ASP A 187 10.68 -23.93 -24.29
CA ASP A 187 11.40 -25.19 -24.48
C ASP A 187 10.84 -25.96 -25.67
#